data_b05d15a06cab14331c6eac7157c69b35
#
_entry.id   b05d15a06cab14331c6eac7157c69b35
#
_cell.length_a   1.000
_cell.length_b   1.000
_cell.length_c   1.000
_cell.angle_alpha   90.00
_cell.angle_beta   90.00
_cell.angle_gamma   90.00
#
_symmetry.space_group_name_H-M   'P 1'
#
loop_
_entity.id
_entity.type
_entity.pdbx_description
1 polymer ?
#
loop_
_entity_poly.entity_id
_entity_poly.type
_entity_poly.pdbx_seq_one_letter_code
_entity_poly.pdbx_strand_id
1 'polypeptide(L)'
;MQVYADNAATTKTAPEVVEAMLPYFSEIYGNPSSLHSVGQAANKALAEARSSIARDLNCQPNEIYFTSGGSEADNQAILSAAAIGEKKGKKHIISTAFEHH
;
A
#
# COMPACT_ATOMS: atom_id res chain seq x y z
N MET A 1 17.06 2.89 -31.09
CA MET A 1 16.02 2.31 -30.19
C MET A 1 16.47 2.57 -28.77
N GLN A 2 15.68 3.24 -27.94
CA GLN A 2 15.99 3.48 -26.53
C GLN A 2 15.30 2.40 -25.68
N VAL A 3 16.06 1.70 -24.85
CA VAL A 3 15.55 0.68 -23.94
C VAL A 3 15.81 1.15 -22.51
N TYR A 4 14.74 1.23 -21.71
CA TYR A 4 14.86 1.48 -20.27
C TYR A 4 14.92 0.14 -19.53
N ALA A 5 16.03 -0.10 -18.83
CA ALA A 5 16.32 -1.38 -18.17
C ALA A 5 16.54 -1.24 -16.65
N ASP A 6 16.11 -0.12 -16.06
CA ASP A 6 16.29 0.17 -14.63
C ASP A 6 14.94 0.17 -13.88
N ASN A 7 14.12 -0.83 -14.13
CA ASN A 7 12.80 -0.96 -13.50
C ASN A 7 12.87 -1.25 -11.98
N ALA A 8 14.04 -1.62 -11.48
CA ALA A 8 14.26 -1.75 -10.03
C ALA A 8 14.24 -0.37 -9.33
N ALA A 9 14.66 0.69 -10.01
CA ALA A 9 14.61 2.04 -9.48
C ALA A 9 13.23 2.70 -9.69
N THR A 10 12.70 2.65 -10.91
CA THR A 10 11.38 3.22 -11.25
C THR A 10 10.71 2.40 -12.35
N THR A 11 9.39 2.39 -12.37
CA THR A 11 8.60 1.76 -13.41
C THR A 11 7.58 2.74 -13.97
N LYS A 12 7.49 2.82 -15.30
CA LYS A 12 6.47 3.63 -15.98
C LYS A 12 5.08 3.13 -15.59
N THR A 13 4.23 4.03 -15.12
CA THR A 13 2.83 3.70 -14.85
C THR A 13 2.12 3.31 -16.15
N ALA A 14 1.39 2.22 -16.14
CA ALA A 14 0.60 1.79 -17.28
C ALA A 14 -0.52 2.81 -17.58
N PRO A 15 -0.84 3.08 -18.86
CA PRO A 15 -1.86 4.06 -19.23
C PRO A 15 -3.21 3.79 -18.57
N GLU A 16 -3.63 2.55 -18.48
CA GLU A 16 -4.89 2.12 -17.87
C GLU A 16 -4.95 2.45 -16.37
N VAL A 17 -3.80 2.38 -15.69
CA VAL A 17 -3.69 2.76 -14.28
C VAL A 17 -3.80 4.28 -14.13
N VAL A 18 -3.16 5.06 -15.02
CA VAL A 18 -3.29 6.52 -15.02
C VAL A 18 -4.74 6.93 -15.21
N GLU A 19 -5.43 6.36 -16.21
CA GLU A 19 -6.85 6.62 -16.47
C GLU A 19 -7.73 6.29 -15.27
N ALA A 20 -7.49 5.15 -14.61
CA ALA A 20 -8.21 4.74 -13.41
C ALA A 20 -7.99 5.68 -12.22
N MET A 21 -6.84 6.36 -12.14
CA MET A 21 -6.52 7.31 -11.08
C MET A 21 -7.14 8.69 -11.28
N LEU A 22 -7.35 9.13 -12.52
CA LEU A 22 -7.77 10.51 -12.84
C LEU A 22 -9.04 10.98 -12.09
N PRO A 23 -10.11 10.19 -11.94
CA PRO A 23 -11.31 10.62 -11.23
C PRO A 23 -11.07 10.99 -9.75
N TYR A 24 -10.05 10.40 -9.14
CA TYR A 24 -9.75 10.63 -7.72
C TYR A 24 -9.02 11.95 -7.44
N PHE A 25 -8.56 12.64 -8.47
CA PHE A 25 -7.94 13.97 -8.31
C PHE A 25 -8.96 15.11 -8.30
N SER A 26 -10.13 14.93 -8.92
CA SER A 26 -11.08 16.03 -9.10
C SER A 26 -12.55 15.68 -8.91
N GLU A 27 -12.95 14.41 -9.07
CA GLU A 27 -14.34 13.99 -9.02
C GLU A 27 -14.67 13.28 -7.68
N ILE A 28 -13.85 12.30 -7.30
CA ILE A 28 -14.01 11.48 -6.08
C ILE A 28 -12.93 11.88 -5.07
N TYR A 29 -12.90 13.15 -4.69
CA TYR A 29 -11.85 13.75 -3.87
C TYR A 29 -12.17 13.85 -2.37
N GLY A 30 -13.33 13.35 -1.95
CA GLY A 30 -13.82 13.47 -0.58
C GLY A 30 -12.92 12.76 0.44
N ASN A 31 -12.96 13.24 1.68
CA ASN A 31 -12.33 12.53 2.78
C ASN A 31 -13.15 11.26 3.11
N PRO A 32 -12.57 10.06 2.99
CA PRO A 32 -13.30 8.80 3.24
C PRO A 32 -13.80 8.65 4.69
N SER A 33 -13.34 9.48 5.64
CA SER A 33 -13.84 9.49 7.02
C SER A 33 -15.06 10.39 7.22
N SER A 34 -15.46 11.17 6.20
CA SER A 34 -16.62 12.06 6.29
C SER A 34 -17.93 11.33 6.05
N LEU A 35 -18.97 11.72 6.82
CA LEU A 35 -20.28 11.05 6.79
C LEU A 35 -21.20 11.54 5.65
N HIS A 36 -20.89 12.67 5.01
CA HIS A 36 -21.66 13.19 3.89
C HIS A 36 -21.38 12.42 2.58
N SER A 37 -22.23 12.61 1.57
CA SER A 37 -22.20 11.84 0.31
C SER A 37 -20.84 11.86 -0.42
N VAL A 38 -20.13 12.99 -0.41
CA VAL A 38 -18.80 13.12 -1.05
C VAL A 38 -17.77 12.27 -0.35
N GLY A 39 -17.79 12.21 1.00
CA GLY A 39 -16.92 11.32 1.77
C GLY A 39 -17.28 9.85 1.60
N GLN A 40 -18.58 9.54 1.54
CA GLN A 40 -19.06 8.18 1.32
C GLN A 40 -18.62 7.63 -0.04
N ALA A 41 -18.61 8.45 -1.10
CA ALA A 41 -18.11 8.05 -2.41
C ALA A 41 -16.61 7.67 -2.35
N ALA A 42 -15.80 8.48 -1.69
CA ALA A 42 -14.38 8.19 -1.49
C ALA A 42 -14.16 6.95 -0.60
N ASN A 43 -14.95 6.77 0.46
CA ASN A 43 -14.89 5.59 1.33
C ASN A 43 -15.20 4.30 0.55
N LYS A 44 -16.24 4.32 -0.29
CA LYS A 44 -16.60 3.18 -1.13
C LYS A 44 -15.45 2.80 -2.08
N ALA A 45 -14.86 3.78 -2.77
CA ALA A 45 -13.74 3.55 -3.68
C ALA A 45 -12.54 2.93 -2.96
N LEU A 46 -12.20 3.45 -1.76
CA LEU A 46 -11.12 2.90 -0.93
C LEU A 46 -11.41 1.46 -0.47
N ALA A 47 -12.66 1.17 -0.09
CA ALA A 47 -13.07 -0.17 0.32
C ALA A 47 -13.02 -1.18 -0.85
N GLU A 48 -13.43 -0.76 -2.04
CA GLU A 48 -13.36 -1.57 -3.27
C GLU A 48 -11.90 -1.87 -3.65
N ALA A 49 -11.01 -0.88 -3.63
CA ALA A 49 -9.58 -1.06 -3.87
C ALA A 49 -8.97 -2.04 -2.86
N ARG A 50 -9.25 -1.87 -1.57
CA ARG A 50 -8.80 -2.77 -0.50
C ARG A 50 -9.28 -4.20 -0.72
N SER A 51 -10.54 -4.38 -1.07
CA SER A 51 -11.12 -5.69 -1.33
C SER A 51 -10.53 -6.37 -2.56
N SER A 52 -10.20 -5.59 -3.60
CA SER A 52 -9.54 -6.12 -4.80
C SER A 52 -8.13 -6.63 -4.47
N ILE A 53 -7.32 -5.83 -3.77
CA ILE A 53 -5.97 -6.21 -3.36
C ILE A 53 -6.01 -7.44 -2.45
N ALA A 54 -6.93 -7.47 -1.49
CA ALA A 54 -7.08 -8.61 -0.58
C ALA A 54 -7.39 -9.90 -1.32
N ARG A 55 -8.25 -9.85 -2.33
CA ARG A 55 -8.57 -11.00 -3.18
C ARG A 55 -7.34 -11.48 -3.96
N ASP A 56 -6.56 -10.57 -4.53
CA ASP A 56 -5.37 -10.91 -5.31
C ASP A 56 -4.27 -11.53 -4.43
N LEU A 57 -4.19 -11.09 -3.16
CA LEU A 57 -3.26 -11.63 -2.16
C LEU A 57 -3.83 -12.82 -1.37
N ASN A 58 -5.07 -13.23 -1.66
CA ASN A 58 -5.78 -14.32 -0.96
C ASN A 58 -5.82 -14.10 0.57
N CYS A 59 -6.15 -12.89 1.00
CA CYS A 59 -6.32 -12.51 2.40
C CYS A 59 -7.63 -11.76 2.64
N GLN A 60 -7.91 -11.36 3.89
CA GLN A 60 -9.10 -10.59 4.23
C GLN A 60 -8.86 -9.09 4.00
N PRO A 61 -9.88 -8.28 3.62
CA PRO A 61 -9.72 -6.85 3.42
C PRO A 61 -9.20 -6.09 4.66
N ASN A 62 -9.48 -6.56 5.86
CA ASN A 62 -8.98 -5.96 7.10
C ASN A 62 -7.51 -6.27 7.40
N GLU A 63 -6.86 -7.12 6.61
CA GLU A 63 -5.43 -7.40 6.66
C GLU A 63 -4.62 -6.48 5.74
N ILE A 64 -5.29 -5.65 4.91
CA ILE A 64 -4.66 -4.69 4.02
C ILE A 64 -4.57 -3.31 4.68
N TYR A 65 -3.36 -2.78 4.77
CA TYR A 65 -3.07 -1.45 5.29
C TYR A 65 -2.39 -0.62 4.21
N PHE A 66 -2.97 0.53 3.87
CA PHE A 66 -2.35 1.49 2.97
C PHE A 66 -1.37 2.36 3.75
N THR A 67 -0.19 2.54 3.20
CA THR A 67 0.88 3.38 3.76
C THR A 67 1.31 4.42 2.73
N SER A 68 2.08 5.41 3.16
CA SER A 68 2.61 6.46 2.28
C SER A 68 3.71 5.95 1.32
N GLY A 69 4.26 4.76 1.58
CA GLY A 69 5.29 4.16 0.74
C GLY A 69 5.98 2.97 1.40
N GLY A 70 6.96 2.38 0.70
CA GLY A 70 7.67 1.19 1.15
C GLY A 70 8.36 1.37 2.48
N SER A 71 9.01 2.52 2.72
CA SER A 71 9.71 2.79 3.99
C SER A 71 8.78 2.73 5.21
N GLU A 72 7.55 3.26 5.09
CA GLU A 72 6.56 3.16 6.17
C GLU A 72 6.09 1.72 6.35
N ALA A 73 5.80 1.02 5.25
CA ALA A 73 5.35 -0.36 5.27
C ALA A 73 6.39 -1.29 5.92
N ASP A 74 7.64 -1.18 5.53
CA ASP A 74 8.75 -1.98 6.06
C ASP A 74 8.97 -1.70 7.54
N ASN A 75 9.00 -0.43 7.95
CA ASN A 75 9.12 -0.08 9.37
C ASN A 75 7.95 -0.63 10.20
N GLN A 76 6.73 -0.52 9.72
CA GLN A 76 5.56 -1.06 10.41
C GLN A 76 5.66 -2.58 10.56
N ALA A 77 6.05 -3.30 9.50
CA ALA A 77 6.20 -4.75 9.51
C ALA A 77 7.29 -5.19 10.50
N ILE A 78 8.47 -4.57 10.43
CA ILE A 78 9.62 -4.90 11.28
C ILE A 78 9.32 -4.62 12.75
N LEU A 79 8.81 -3.43 13.07
CA LEU A 79 8.49 -3.05 14.46
C LEU A 79 7.37 -3.92 15.03
N SER A 80 6.35 -4.25 14.26
CA SER A 80 5.27 -5.14 14.68
C SER A 80 5.77 -6.56 14.95
N ALA A 81 6.60 -7.09 14.03
CA ALA A 81 7.21 -8.42 14.20
C ALA A 81 8.15 -8.45 15.40
N ALA A 82 8.94 -7.40 15.62
CA ALA A 82 9.82 -7.28 16.77
C ALA A 82 9.03 -7.28 18.11
N ALA A 83 7.96 -6.49 18.19
CA ALA A 83 7.11 -6.44 19.39
C ALA A 83 6.42 -7.79 19.70
N ILE A 84 5.97 -8.49 18.65
CA ILE A 84 5.40 -9.84 18.80
C ILE A 84 6.50 -10.84 19.20
N GLY A 85 7.68 -10.73 18.60
CA GLY A 85 8.83 -11.57 18.91
C GLY A 85 9.29 -11.40 20.35
N GLU A 86 9.38 -10.19 20.84
CA GLU A 86 9.76 -9.87 22.23
C GLU A 86 8.84 -10.55 23.25
N LYS A 87 7.51 -10.46 23.03
CA LYS A 87 6.51 -11.14 23.87
C LYS A 87 6.68 -12.66 23.90
N LYS A 88 7.28 -13.23 22.86
CA LYS A 88 7.58 -14.67 22.73
C LYS A 88 9.03 -15.03 23.13
N GLY A 89 9.79 -14.09 23.70
CA GLY A 89 11.20 -14.28 24.08
C GLY A 89 12.18 -14.32 22.90
N LYS A 90 11.73 -13.99 21.68
CA LYS A 90 12.57 -13.94 20.47
C LYS A 90 13.12 -12.53 20.31
N LYS A 91 14.42 -12.34 20.52
CA LYS A 91 15.07 -11.01 20.53
C LYS A 91 16.05 -10.81 19.36
N HIS A 92 16.02 -11.67 18.36
CA HIS A 92 16.92 -11.60 17.20
C HIS A 92 16.15 -11.14 15.96
N ILE A 93 16.71 -10.14 15.26
CA ILE A 93 16.31 -9.72 13.93
C ILE A 93 17.46 -10.04 12.99
N ILE A 94 17.18 -10.70 11.88
CA ILE A 94 18.15 -11.05 10.85
C ILE A 94 17.83 -10.22 9.60
N SER A 95 18.83 -9.58 9.04
CA SER A 95 18.75 -8.80 7.80
C SER A 95 19.96 -9.13 6.91
N THR A 96 19.93 -8.64 5.68
CA THR A 96 21.05 -8.81 4.75
C THR A 96 21.80 -7.50 4.58
N ALA A 97 23.07 -7.58 4.11
CA ALA A 97 23.90 -6.41 3.89
C ALA A 97 23.58 -5.65 2.58
N PHE A 98 22.67 -6.18 1.76
CA PHE A 98 22.29 -5.62 0.46
C PHE A 98 20.82 -5.14 0.40
N GLU A 99 20.20 -4.95 1.56
CA GLU A 99 18.90 -4.29 1.64
C GLU A 99 18.99 -2.82 1.19
N HIS A 100 17.87 -2.27 0.76
CA HIS A 100 17.79 -0.86 0.40
C HIS A 100 18.11 0.02 1.63
N HIS A 101 18.92 1.04 1.44
CA HIS A 101 19.34 2.00 2.47
C HIS A 101 18.29 3.09 2.71
#